data_2d1a833f36ec150161f1cc82396d1a52
#
_entry.id   2d1a833f36ec150161f1cc82396d1a52
#
_cell.length_a   1.000
_cell.length_b   1.000
_cell.length_c   1.000
_cell.angle_alpha   90.00
_cell.angle_beta   90.00
_cell.angle_gamma   90.00
#
_symmetry.space_group_name_H-M   'P 1'
#
loop_
_entity.id
_entity.type
_entity.pdbx_description
1 polymer ?
#
loop_
_entity_poly.entity_id
_entity_poly.type
_entity_poly.pdbx_seq_one_letter_code
_entity_poly.pdbx_strand_id
1 'polypeptide(L)'
;LGLRQSAVRNVSQARASENENALSHTVTVLRRWSWLAGLFGAVVMLSTAPLLSRFTFGDDKHIWGYVWLSCALLFNALTSGDQAILQGTQRLRQLSKAGVAGNLAALLLSLPLYYFFRFGGIVPSLVLSSAVTFFFVWIYSRRSVAPKQPVSVRETWNEGKCMVVLGVYMTVSGFLTTLFNYLFIGFIHRTVGDADLGYYQAGYAIVTRYVGLVLAAMATEYYPRLAAVSEDKETLGNQVSRQIEAALLLLAPIVSLFLLLQEWVIRLLYTSEFLCIEEFFSWAMVGVLFKSVSWAMGFVLLAKGDGKLYLIT
;
A
#
# COMPACT_ATOMS: atom_id res chain seq x y z
N LEU A 1 -3.95 4.77 3.55
CA LEU A 1 -3.56 3.35 3.51
C LEU A 1 -4.59 2.45 4.21
N GLY A 2 -5.00 2.77 5.44
CA GLY A 2 -5.92 1.96 6.22
C GLY A 2 -7.33 1.84 5.63
N LEU A 3 -7.88 2.90 5.05
CA LEU A 3 -9.18 2.89 4.39
C LEU A 3 -9.26 1.89 3.23
N ARG A 4 -8.17 1.73 2.45
CA ARG A 4 -8.14 0.78 1.33
C ARG A 4 -8.29 -0.67 1.82
N GLN A 5 -7.58 -1.07 2.86
CA GLN A 5 -7.62 -2.46 3.35
C GLN A 5 -8.97 -2.77 4.02
N SER A 6 -9.50 -1.84 4.81
CA SER A 6 -10.85 -1.93 5.37
C SER A 6 -11.92 -2.06 4.28
N ALA A 7 -11.78 -1.27 3.21
CA ALA A 7 -12.65 -1.32 2.05
C ALA A 7 -12.59 -2.67 1.32
N VAL A 8 -11.38 -3.21 1.09
CA VAL A 8 -11.21 -4.54 0.48
C VAL A 8 -11.92 -5.61 1.30
N ARG A 9 -11.80 -5.58 2.63
CA ARG A 9 -12.50 -6.50 3.54
C ARG A 9 -14.01 -6.46 3.33
N ASN A 10 -14.61 -5.28 3.43
CA ASN A 10 -16.07 -5.13 3.35
C ASN A 10 -16.62 -5.50 1.96
N VAL A 11 -15.91 -5.14 0.90
CA VAL A 11 -16.29 -5.54 -0.48
C VAL A 11 -16.16 -7.06 -0.65
N SER A 12 -15.14 -7.70 -0.07
CA SER A 12 -14.97 -9.15 -0.15
C SER A 12 -16.07 -9.91 0.61
N GLN A 13 -16.44 -9.42 1.79
CA GLN A 13 -17.55 -9.99 2.57
C GLN A 13 -18.90 -9.80 1.86
N ALA A 14 -19.17 -8.61 1.32
CA ALA A 14 -20.39 -8.35 0.54
C ALA A 14 -20.47 -9.22 -0.73
N ARG A 15 -19.33 -9.52 -1.36
CA ARG A 15 -19.29 -10.45 -2.49
C ARG A 15 -19.55 -11.90 -2.06
N ALA A 16 -19.00 -12.31 -0.92
CA ALA A 16 -19.18 -13.68 -0.40
C ALA A 16 -20.63 -13.99 0.00
N SER A 17 -21.44 -12.98 0.33
CA SER A 17 -22.86 -13.14 0.60
C SER A 17 -23.72 -13.44 -0.64
N GLU A 18 -23.14 -13.48 -1.83
CA GLU A 18 -23.79 -13.69 -3.13
C GLU A 18 -24.97 -12.73 -3.41
N ASN A 19 -25.11 -11.66 -2.64
CA ASN A 19 -26.15 -10.67 -2.77
C ASN A 19 -25.64 -9.45 -3.57
N GLU A 20 -26.02 -9.36 -4.83
CA GLU A 20 -25.61 -8.24 -5.72
C GLU A 20 -26.04 -6.88 -5.17
N ASN A 21 -27.15 -6.81 -4.45
CA ASN A 21 -27.62 -5.58 -3.84
C ASN A 21 -26.70 -5.14 -2.70
N ALA A 22 -26.25 -6.06 -1.84
CA ALA A 22 -25.32 -5.78 -0.78
C ALA A 22 -23.96 -5.31 -1.33
N LEU A 23 -23.47 -5.96 -2.39
CA LEU A 23 -22.25 -5.55 -3.07
C LEU A 23 -22.37 -4.14 -3.67
N SER A 24 -23.45 -3.86 -4.41
CA SER A 24 -23.71 -2.54 -5.01
C SER A 24 -23.81 -1.45 -3.94
N HIS A 25 -24.47 -1.74 -2.83
CA HIS A 25 -24.59 -0.86 -1.67
C HIS A 25 -23.21 -0.53 -1.06
N THR A 26 -22.44 -1.54 -0.72
CA THR A 26 -21.09 -1.40 -0.15
C THR A 26 -20.15 -0.61 -1.07
N VAL A 27 -20.19 -0.86 -2.38
CA VAL A 27 -19.41 -0.11 -3.37
C VAL A 27 -19.83 1.37 -3.45
N THR A 28 -21.13 1.65 -3.33
CA THR A 28 -21.63 3.03 -3.33
C THR A 28 -21.18 3.79 -2.09
N VAL A 29 -21.27 3.16 -0.91
CA VAL A 29 -20.75 3.69 0.36
C VAL A 29 -19.26 3.98 0.26
N LEU A 30 -18.49 3.02 -0.24
CA LEU A 30 -17.02 3.14 -0.38
C LEU A 30 -16.64 4.31 -1.32
N ARG A 31 -17.28 4.45 -2.46
CA ARG A 31 -17.01 5.57 -3.38
C ARG A 31 -17.29 6.93 -2.72
N ARG A 32 -18.38 7.07 -1.98
CA ARG A 32 -18.67 8.31 -1.24
C ARG A 32 -17.60 8.60 -0.20
N TRP A 33 -17.17 7.59 0.57
CA TRP A 33 -16.11 7.76 1.56
C TRP A 33 -14.75 8.07 0.93
N SER A 34 -14.44 7.51 -0.24
CA SER A 34 -13.23 7.87 -0.98
C SER A 34 -13.21 9.33 -1.41
N TRP A 35 -14.37 9.87 -1.83
CA TRP A 35 -14.52 11.29 -2.11
C TRP A 35 -14.37 12.16 -0.85
N LEU A 36 -15.03 11.78 0.25
CA LEU A 36 -14.92 12.51 1.51
C LEU A 36 -13.47 12.52 2.05
N ALA A 37 -12.82 11.37 2.04
CA ALA A 37 -11.43 11.27 2.49
C ALA A 37 -10.46 12.03 1.58
N GLY A 38 -10.66 11.98 0.27
CA GLY A 38 -9.87 12.73 -0.70
C GLY A 38 -10.03 14.24 -0.55
N LEU A 39 -11.28 14.73 -0.41
CA LEU A 39 -11.57 16.13 -0.17
C LEU A 39 -11.00 16.61 1.18
N PHE A 40 -11.18 15.82 2.24
CA PHE A 40 -10.60 16.13 3.54
C PHE A 40 -9.07 16.25 3.47
N GLY A 41 -8.40 15.27 2.84
CA GLY A 41 -6.95 15.31 2.64
C GLY A 41 -6.50 16.52 1.81
N ALA A 42 -7.25 16.88 0.76
CA ALA A 42 -6.97 18.06 -0.06
C ALA A 42 -7.14 19.37 0.73
N VAL A 43 -8.20 19.49 1.54
CA VAL A 43 -8.45 20.67 2.39
C VAL A 43 -7.34 20.80 3.46
N VAL A 44 -6.96 19.70 4.11
CA VAL A 44 -5.84 19.70 5.08
C VAL A 44 -4.55 20.14 4.40
N MET A 45 -4.24 19.62 3.22
CA MET A 45 -3.05 20.00 2.46
C MET A 45 -3.07 21.49 2.08
N LEU A 46 -4.21 22.00 1.63
CA LEU A 46 -4.39 23.42 1.28
C LEU A 46 -4.20 24.33 2.50
N SER A 47 -4.81 23.97 3.65
CA SER A 47 -4.69 24.77 4.87
C SER A 47 -3.30 24.74 5.49
N THR A 48 -2.55 23.63 5.33
CA THR A 48 -1.18 23.49 5.83
C THR A 48 -0.12 23.93 4.80
N ALA A 49 -0.48 24.21 3.56
CA ALA A 49 0.45 24.58 2.49
C ALA A 49 1.43 25.73 2.85
N PRO A 50 0.99 26.85 3.47
CA PRO A 50 1.92 27.91 3.86
C PRO A 50 2.92 27.45 4.94
N LEU A 51 2.42 26.68 5.92
CA LEU A 51 3.26 26.13 6.98
C LEU A 51 4.31 25.18 6.42
N LEU A 52 3.90 24.27 5.52
CA LEU A 52 4.79 23.31 4.88
C LEU A 52 5.83 23.99 3.99
N SER A 53 5.43 25.02 3.24
CA SER A 53 6.37 25.77 2.38
C SER A 53 7.48 26.44 3.22
N ARG A 54 7.10 27.11 4.30
CA ARG A 54 8.07 27.75 5.21
C ARG A 54 8.94 26.75 5.94
N PHE A 55 8.36 25.65 6.41
CA PHE A 55 9.11 24.61 7.13
C PHE A 55 10.11 23.88 6.24
N THR A 56 9.75 23.59 4.98
CA THR A 56 10.58 22.78 4.08
C THR A 56 11.60 23.62 3.29
N PHE A 57 11.18 24.79 2.80
CA PHE A 57 12.00 25.61 1.89
C PHE A 57 12.42 26.95 2.51
N GLY A 58 11.86 27.33 3.65
CA GLY A 58 12.13 28.60 4.32
C GLY A 58 11.49 29.82 3.64
N ASP A 59 10.68 29.61 2.58
CA ASP A 59 10.03 30.68 1.82
C ASP A 59 8.57 30.35 1.46
N ASP A 60 7.85 31.36 0.95
CA ASP A 60 6.45 31.23 0.53
C ASP A 60 6.31 30.96 -0.99
N LYS A 61 7.42 30.84 -1.74
CA LYS A 61 7.38 30.69 -3.21
C LYS A 61 6.81 29.33 -3.66
N HIS A 62 6.89 28.33 -2.80
CA HIS A 62 6.49 26.95 -3.13
C HIS A 62 5.04 26.62 -2.73
N ILE A 63 4.27 27.57 -2.19
CA ILE A 63 2.86 27.36 -1.79
C ILE A 63 2.04 26.82 -2.95
N TRP A 64 2.18 27.36 -4.15
CA TRP A 64 1.47 26.89 -5.34
C TRP A 64 1.75 25.43 -5.66
N GLY A 65 2.97 24.94 -5.40
CA GLY A 65 3.31 23.53 -5.53
C GLY A 65 2.46 22.63 -4.62
N TYR A 66 2.27 23.03 -3.36
CA TYR A 66 1.42 22.31 -2.41
C TYR A 66 -0.07 22.39 -2.77
N VAL A 67 -0.51 23.53 -3.33
CA VAL A 67 -1.90 23.67 -3.86
C VAL A 67 -2.14 22.67 -4.99
N TRP A 68 -1.25 22.54 -5.94
CA TRP A 68 -1.36 21.53 -7.01
C TRP A 68 -1.28 20.09 -6.46
N LEU A 69 -0.42 19.81 -5.49
CA LEU A 69 -0.31 18.50 -4.85
C LEU A 69 -1.57 18.09 -4.11
N SER A 70 -2.39 19.03 -3.64
CA SER A 70 -3.69 18.72 -3.03
C SER A 70 -4.64 17.99 -4.01
N CYS A 71 -4.58 18.35 -5.31
CA CYS A 71 -5.30 17.64 -6.37
C CYS A 71 -4.78 16.20 -6.55
N ALA A 72 -3.47 15.99 -6.47
CA ALA A 72 -2.89 14.66 -6.53
C ALA A 72 -3.33 13.77 -5.36
N LEU A 73 -3.44 14.32 -4.14
CA LEU A 73 -3.98 13.61 -2.99
C LEU A 73 -5.42 13.16 -3.21
N LEU A 74 -6.27 14.03 -3.77
CA LEU A 74 -7.65 13.69 -4.12
C LEU A 74 -7.70 12.51 -5.11
N PHE A 75 -6.96 12.60 -6.23
CA PHE A 75 -6.91 11.53 -7.22
C PHE A 75 -6.37 10.22 -6.64
N ASN A 76 -5.35 10.27 -5.79
CA ASN A 76 -4.79 9.08 -5.12
C ASN A 76 -5.81 8.42 -4.17
N ALA A 77 -6.61 9.21 -3.43
CA ALA A 77 -7.65 8.67 -2.56
C ALA A 77 -8.75 7.97 -3.38
N LEU A 78 -9.19 8.57 -4.48
CA LEU A 78 -10.19 7.99 -5.39
C LEU A 78 -9.65 6.72 -6.06
N THR A 79 -8.41 6.74 -6.52
CA THR A 79 -7.72 5.57 -7.09
C THR A 79 -7.68 4.42 -6.09
N SER A 80 -7.34 4.71 -4.83
CA SER A 80 -7.27 3.71 -3.76
C SER A 80 -8.64 3.06 -3.50
N GLY A 81 -9.72 3.85 -3.53
CA GLY A 81 -11.08 3.34 -3.39
C GLY A 81 -11.49 2.41 -4.54
N ASP A 82 -11.27 2.82 -5.78
CA ASP A 82 -11.59 2.01 -6.95
C ASP A 82 -10.70 0.75 -7.08
N GLN A 83 -9.43 0.83 -6.69
CA GLN A 83 -8.56 -0.35 -6.57
C GLN A 83 -9.06 -1.33 -5.50
N ALA A 84 -9.56 -0.83 -4.36
CA ALA A 84 -10.15 -1.68 -3.33
C ALA A 84 -11.38 -2.44 -3.83
N ILE A 85 -12.21 -1.81 -4.69
CA ILE A 85 -13.35 -2.48 -5.33
C ILE A 85 -12.87 -3.62 -6.24
N LEU A 86 -11.91 -3.37 -7.11
CA LEU A 86 -11.35 -4.40 -8.01
C LEU A 86 -10.69 -5.54 -7.22
N GLN A 87 -9.97 -5.22 -6.16
CA GLN A 87 -9.31 -6.20 -5.30
C GLN A 87 -10.33 -7.01 -4.49
N GLY A 88 -11.28 -6.37 -3.82
CA GLY A 88 -12.33 -7.02 -3.01
C GLY A 88 -13.27 -7.89 -3.85
N THR A 89 -13.56 -7.48 -5.09
CA THR A 89 -14.30 -8.30 -6.05
C THR A 89 -13.43 -9.38 -6.72
N GLN A 90 -12.16 -9.55 -6.30
CA GLN A 90 -11.19 -10.50 -6.85
C GLN A 90 -11.01 -10.40 -8.37
N ARG A 91 -11.20 -9.23 -8.95
CA ARG A 91 -10.97 -8.97 -10.37
C ARG A 91 -9.52 -8.55 -10.64
N LEU A 92 -8.58 -9.40 -10.21
CA LEU A 92 -7.15 -9.12 -10.19
C LEU A 92 -6.58 -8.83 -11.58
N ARG A 93 -7.09 -9.52 -12.61
CA ARG A 93 -6.66 -9.26 -14.01
C ARG A 93 -7.00 -7.82 -14.44
N GLN A 94 -8.15 -7.30 -14.01
CA GLN A 94 -8.56 -5.93 -14.34
C GLN A 94 -7.77 -4.92 -13.49
N LEU A 95 -7.52 -5.23 -12.22
CA LEU A 95 -6.67 -4.42 -11.35
C LEU A 95 -5.26 -4.27 -11.93
N SER A 96 -4.64 -5.39 -12.35
CA SER A 96 -3.30 -5.38 -12.97
C SER A 96 -3.28 -4.61 -14.29
N LYS A 97 -4.28 -4.83 -15.18
CA LYS A 97 -4.38 -4.09 -16.44
C LYS A 97 -4.54 -2.59 -16.21
N ALA A 98 -5.41 -2.19 -15.27
CA ALA A 98 -5.61 -0.79 -14.92
C ALA A 98 -4.34 -0.16 -14.36
N GLY A 99 -3.63 -0.86 -13.46
CA GLY A 99 -2.37 -0.41 -12.89
C GLY A 99 -1.26 -0.24 -13.92
N VAL A 100 -1.04 -1.27 -14.75
CA VAL A 100 0.00 -1.23 -15.80
C VAL A 100 -0.31 -0.14 -16.82
N ALA A 101 -1.54 -0.09 -17.35
CA ALA A 101 -1.93 0.91 -18.33
C ALA A 101 -1.86 2.34 -17.77
N GLY A 102 -2.34 2.53 -16.52
CA GLY A 102 -2.28 3.82 -15.84
C GLY A 102 -0.85 4.28 -15.60
N ASN A 103 0.02 3.40 -15.10
CA ASN A 103 1.43 3.74 -14.82
C ASN A 103 2.23 3.99 -16.09
N LEU A 104 2.03 3.18 -17.16
CA LEU A 104 2.68 3.41 -18.44
C LEU A 104 2.23 4.73 -19.08
N ALA A 105 0.94 5.02 -19.08
CA ALA A 105 0.43 6.28 -19.60
C ALA A 105 0.94 7.48 -18.78
N ALA A 106 0.97 7.35 -17.44
CA ALA A 106 1.54 8.35 -16.56
C ALA A 106 3.03 8.60 -16.83
N LEU A 107 3.82 7.54 -17.04
CA LEU A 107 5.23 7.64 -17.40
C LEU A 107 5.42 8.36 -18.74
N LEU A 108 4.70 7.94 -19.78
CA LEU A 108 4.79 8.54 -21.10
C LEU A 108 4.41 10.03 -21.10
N LEU A 109 3.46 10.44 -20.29
CA LEU A 109 3.04 11.84 -20.16
C LEU A 109 3.96 12.66 -19.25
N SER A 110 4.62 12.03 -18.27
CA SER A 110 5.56 12.74 -17.40
C SER A 110 6.90 13.05 -18.07
N LEU A 111 7.37 12.21 -19.01
CA LEU A 111 8.63 12.42 -19.71
C LEU A 111 8.71 13.78 -20.46
N PRO A 112 7.71 14.17 -21.29
CA PRO A 112 7.71 15.48 -21.92
C PRO A 112 7.70 16.64 -20.91
N LEU A 113 6.93 16.48 -19.81
CA LEU A 113 6.88 17.52 -18.78
C LEU A 113 8.25 17.75 -18.13
N TYR A 114 9.00 16.70 -17.83
CA TYR A 114 10.36 16.82 -17.32
C TYR A 114 11.32 17.38 -18.36
N TYR A 115 11.17 17.00 -19.63
CA TYR A 115 12.03 17.49 -20.70
C TYR A 115 11.85 19.00 -20.95
N PHE A 116 10.59 19.47 -21.05
CA PHE A 116 10.31 20.88 -21.37
C PHE A 116 10.37 21.80 -20.17
N PHE A 117 9.87 21.39 -19.01
CA PHE A 117 9.74 22.25 -17.84
C PHE A 117 10.81 22.01 -16.76
N ARG A 118 11.68 21.01 -16.94
CA ARG A 118 12.75 20.67 -15.98
C ARG A 118 12.19 20.59 -14.55
N PHE A 119 12.78 21.37 -13.60
CA PHE A 119 12.32 21.39 -12.21
C PHE A 119 10.86 21.85 -12.03
N GLY A 120 10.39 22.79 -12.86
CA GLY A 120 9.00 23.24 -12.86
C GLY A 120 7.99 22.16 -13.28
N GLY A 121 8.44 21.12 -13.99
CA GLY A 121 7.63 19.98 -14.43
C GLY A 121 7.35 18.94 -13.33
N ILE A 122 8.03 18.98 -12.18
CA ILE A 122 7.89 17.96 -11.13
C ILE A 122 6.46 17.90 -10.58
N VAL A 123 5.95 19.02 -10.10
CA VAL A 123 4.60 19.08 -9.50
C VAL A 123 3.49 18.79 -10.53
N PRO A 124 3.48 19.43 -11.73
CA PRO A 124 2.51 19.07 -12.76
C PRO A 124 2.55 17.61 -13.17
N SER A 125 3.74 16.99 -13.26
CA SER A 125 3.87 15.58 -13.61
C SER A 125 3.25 14.64 -12.54
N LEU A 126 3.42 14.95 -11.26
CA LEU A 126 2.82 14.21 -10.16
C LEU A 126 1.29 14.27 -10.18
N VAL A 127 0.73 15.47 -10.43
CA VAL A 127 -0.73 15.65 -10.53
C VAL A 127 -1.27 14.92 -11.74
N LEU A 128 -0.63 15.09 -12.91
CA LEU A 128 -1.05 14.43 -14.14
C LEU A 128 -0.97 12.91 -14.03
N SER A 129 0.11 12.38 -13.45
CA SER A 129 0.27 10.94 -13.21
C SER A 129 -0.83 10.39 -12.31
N SER A 130 -1.17 11.10 -11.24
CA SER A 130 -2.26 10.70 -10.34
C SER A 130 -3.62 10.73 -11.04
N ALA A 131 -3.88 11.77 -11.85
CA ALA A 131 -5.12 11.91 -12.60
C ALA A 131 -5.28 10.81 -13.67
N VAL A 132 -4.22 10.53 -14.42
CA VAL A 132 -4.20 9.49 -15.46
C VAL A 132 -4.39 8.10 -14.83
N THR A 133 -3.67 7.79 -13.76
CA THR A 133 -3.82 6.53 -13.05
C THR A 133 -5.25 6.37 -12.52
N PHE A 134 -5.83 7.43 -11.93
CA PHE A 134 -7.23 7.44 -11.51
C PHE A 134 -8.16 7.13 -12.67
N PHE A 135 -7.99 7.79 -13.82
CA PHE A 135 -8.85 7.62 -14.99
C PHE A 135 -8.88 6.15 -15.46
N PHE A 136 -7.72 5.50 -15.59
CA PHE A 136 -7.67 4.10 -15.98
C PHE A 136 -8.33 3.19 -14.94
N VAL A 137 -8.00 3.34 -13.66
CA VAL A 137 -8.57 2.51 -12.60
C VAL A 137 -10.09 2.71 -12.50
N TRP A 138 -10.58 3.93 -12.65
CA TRP A 138 -11.98 4.25 -12.64
C TRP A 138 -12.76 3.61 -13.79
N ILE A 139 -12.21 3.60 -15.03
CA ILE A 139 -12.83 2.91 -16.18
C ILE A 139 -13.01 1.43 -15.90
N TYR A 140 -11.95 0.78 -15.44
CA TYR A 140 -11.98 -0.66 -15.15
C TYR A 140 -12.90 -0.98 -13.96
N SER A 141 -12.89 -0.16 -12.92
CA SER A 141 -13.77 -0.31 -11.76
C SER A 141 -15.25 -0.14 -12.13
N ARG A 142 -15.58 0.86 -12.94
CA ARG A 142 -16.97 1.11 -13.38
C ARG A 142 -17.55 0.00 -14.25
N ARG A 143 -16.74 -0.60 -15.09
CA ARG A 143 -17.14 -1.76 -15.92
C ARG A 143 -17.36 -3.04 -15.11
N SER A 144 -16.95 -3.04 -13.85
CA SER A 144 -16.82 -4.25 -13.05
C SER A 144 -17.92 -4.47 -12.04
N VAL A 145 -18.76 -3.47 -11.76
CA VAL A 145 -19.75 -3.52 -10.66
C VAL A 145 -21.11 -3.05 -11.13
N ALA A 146 -22.15 -3.73 -10.63
CA ALA A 146 -23.57 -3.49 -10.89
C ALA A 146 -24.04 -2.03 -10.69
N PRO A 147 -25.17 -1.64 -11.25
CA PRO A 147 -25.70 -0.28 -11.20
C PRO A 147 -25.88 0.22 -9.78
N LYS A 148 -25.71 1.52 -9.60
CA LYS A 148 -25.83 2.21 -8.32
C LYS A 148 -27.21 2.04 -7.71
N GLN A 149 -27.25 1.54 -6.47
CA GLN A 149 -28.47 1.65 -5.67
C GLN A 149 -28.51 2.99 -4.94
N PRO A 150 -29.71 3.58 -4.75
CA PRO A 150 -29.87 4.77 -3.93
C PRO A 150 -29.60 4.39 -2.47
N VAL A 151 -28.50 4.92 -1.90
CA VAL A 151 -28.11 4.72 -0.51
C VAL A 151 -28.34 6.02 0.25
N SER A 152 -28.96 5.96 1.43
CA SER A 152 -29.16 7.12 2.29
C SER A 152 -27.81 7.68 2.80
N VAL A 153 -27.75 8.98 3.05
CA VAL A 153 -26.58 9.62 3.66
C VAL A 153 -26.31 9.06 5.07
N ARG A 154 -27.38 8.77 5.82
CA ARG A 154 -27.29 8.21 7.18
C ARG A 154 -26.70 6.79 7.18
N GLU A 155 -27.10 5.96 6.23
CA GLU A 155 -26.53 4.61 6.04
C GLU A 155 -25.08 4.68 5.63
N THR A 156 -24.75 5.57 4.68
CA THR A 156 -23.36 5.83 4.26
C THR A 156 -22.47 6.17 5.46
N TRP A 157 -22.97 7.00 6.39
CA TRP A 157 -22.21 7.40 7.58
C TRP A 157 -22.02 6.25 8.56
N ASN A 158 -23.08 5.52 8.87
CA ASN A 158 -23.04 4.43 9.86
C ASN A 158 -22.12 3.27 9.42
N GLU A 159 -22.23 2.85 8.17
CA GLU A 159 -21.34 1.78 7.65
C GLU A 159 -19.91 2.25 7.43
N GLY A 160 -19.74 3.46 6.92
CA GLY A 160 -18.42 4.01 6.69
C GLY A 160 -17.64 4.28 7.97
N LYS A 161 -18.31 4.58 9.09
CA LYS A 161 -17.66 4.78 10.39
C LYS A 161 -16.83 3.56 10.81
N CYS A 162 -17.34 2.36 10.60
CA CYS A 162 -16.61 1.12 10.92
C CYS A 162 -15.35 0.98 10.05
N MET A 163 -15.44 1.33 8.75
CA MET A 163 -14.29 1.35 7.84
C MET A 163 -13.23 2.36 8.26
N VAL A 164 -13.66 3.56 8.71
CA VAL A 164 -12.75 4.62 9.16
C VAL A 164 -12.04 4.22 10.44
N VAL A 165 -12.76 3.66 11.41
CA VAL A 165 -12.16 3.22 12.69
C VAL A 165 -11.05 2.20 12.46
N LEU A 166 -11.30 1.16 11.65
CA LEU A 166 -10.26 0.19 11.28
C LEU A 166 -9.11 0.87 10.54
N GLY A 167 -9.43 1.77 9.61
CA GLY A 167 -8.44 2.57 8.88
C GLY A 167 -7.55 3.41 9.79
N VAL A 168 -8.09 4.00 10.85
CA VAL A 168 -7.32 4.76 11.85
C VAL A 168 -6.36 3.83 12.61
N TYR A 169 -6.83 2.68 13.11
CA TYR A 169 -5.94 1.73 13.79
C TYR A 169 -4.76 1.30 12.90
N MET A 170 -5.02 1.02 11.63
CA MET A 170 -3.96 0.65 10.67
C MET A 170 -3.01 1.81 10.39
N THR A 171 -3.51 3.04 10.34
CA THR A 171 -2.67 4.23 10.14
C THR A 171 -1.79 4.48 11.36
N VAL A 172 -2.33 4.34 12.57
CA VAL A 172 -1.56 4.46 13.82
C VAL A 172 -0.50 3.37 13.91
N SER A 173 -0.84 2.11 13.59
CA SER A 173 0.13 1.01 13.55
C SER A 173 1.26 1.29 12.55
N GLY A 174 0.93 1.73 11.34
CA GLY A 174 1.94 2.13 10.34
C GLY A 174 2.81 3.30 10.78
N PHE A 175 2.24 4.28 11.48
CA PHE A 175 2.99 5.38 12.07
C PHE A 175 3.97 4.87 13.15
N LEU A 176 3.51 4.04 14.07
CA LEU A 176 4.37 3.44 15.10
C LEU A 176 5.52 2.64 14.47
N THR A 177 5.23 1.80 13.49
CA THR A 177 6.26 1.04 12.77
C THR A 177 7.31 1.97 12.13
N THR A 178 6.86 3.05 11.50
CA THR A 178 7.77 4.04 10.89
C THR A 178 8.58 4.78 11.95
N LEU A 179 7.96 5.15 13.06
CA LEU A 179 8.61 5.83 14.18
C LEU A 179 9.70 4.93 14.81
N PHE A 180 9.37 3.67 15.09
CA PHE A 180 10.36 2.71 15.60
C PHE A 180 11.53 2.51 14.65
N ASN A 181 11.24 2.39 13.35
CA ASN A 181 12.30 2.28 12.34
C ASN A 181 13.19 3.52 12.31
N TYR A 182 12.61 4.72 12.41
CA TYR A 182 13.36 5.97 12.48
C TYR A 182 14.24 6.05 13.75
N LEU A 183 13.69 5.68 14.90
CA LEU A 183 14.44 5.64 16.16
C LEU A 183 15.58 4.62 16.11
N PHE A 184 15.33 3.46 15.52
CA PHE A 184 16.33 2.41 15.36
C PHE A 184 17.48 2.86 14.43
N ILE A 185 17.16 3.48 13.31
CA ILE A 185 18.14 4.09 12.40
C ILE A 185 18.97 5.15 13.14
N GLY A 186 18.32 6.02 13.92
CA GLY A 186 19.00 7.02 14.74
C GLY A 186 19.91 6.42 15.82
N PHE A 187 19.51 5.29 16.40
CA PHE A 187 20.33 4.55 17.34
C PHE A 187 21.59 3.98 16.67
N ILE A 188 21.45 3.30 15.52
CA ILE A 188 22.60 2.78 14.74
C ILE A 188 23.55 3.92 14.39
N HIS A 189 23.03 5.02 13.85
CA HIS A 189 23.84 6.19 13.47
C HIS A 189 24.71 6.70 14.64
N ARG A 190 24.15 6.77 15.85
CA ARG A 190 24.86 7.26 17.05
C ARG A 190 25.86 6.26 17.62
N THR A 191 25.64 4.96 17.42
CA THR A 191 26.47 3.90 18.05
C THR A 191 27.58 3.40 17.15
N VAL A 192 27.34 3.31 15.84
CA VAL A 192 28.25 2.65 14.89
C VAL A 192 28.79 3.62 13.82
N GLY A 193 28.09 4.71 13.56
CA GLY A 193 28.49 5.75 12.60
C GLY A 193 27.83 5.65 11.24
N ASP A 194 28.18 6.60 10.35
CA ASP A 194 27.52 6.81 9.06
C ASP A 194 27.79 5.69 8.05
N ALA A 195 29.03 5.17 8.02
CA ALA A 195 29.42 4.14 7.06
C ALA A 195 28.65 2.83 7.31
N ASP A 196 28.62 2.37 8.55
CA ASP A 196 27.95 1.12 8.94
C ASP A 196 26.44 1.26 8.83
N LEU A 197 25.87 2.45 9.11
CA LEU A 197 24.47 2.74 8.82
C LEU A 197 24.17 2.60 7.33
N GLY A 198 25.05 3.10 6.46
CA GLY A 198 24.93 2.94 5.01
C GLY A 198 24.90 1.47 4.60
N TYR A 199 25.80 0.66 5.14
CA TYR A 199 25.85 -0.78 4.89
C TYR A 199 24.58 -1.50 5.38
N TYR A 200 24.14 -1.21 6.61
CA TYR A 200 22.87 -1.75 7.12
C TYR A 200 21.68 -1.41 6.22
N GLN A 201 21.54 -0.13 5.84
CA GLN A 201 20.42 0.32 4.99
C GLN A 201 20.45 -0.33 3.60
N ALA A 202 21.64 -0.51 3.01
CA ALA A 202 21.80 -1.18 1.73
C ALA A 202 21.34 -2.65 1.79
N GLY A 203 21.82 -3.40 2.77
CA GLY A 203 21.41 -4.80 2.99
C GLY A 203 19.93 -4.94 3.28
N TYR A 204 19.41 -4.11 4.18
CA TYR A 204 18.00 -4.09 4.54
C TYR A 204 17.09 -3.72 3.35
N ALA A 205 17.52 -2.80 2.47
CA ALA A 205 16.77 -2.42 1.29
C ALA A 205 16.64 -3.58 0.29
N ILE A 206 17.69 -4.37 0.06
CA ILE A 206 17.63 -5.55 -0.81
C ILE A 206 16.59 -6.52 -0.26
N VAL A 207 16.74 -6.92 1.00
CA VAL A 207 15.86 -7.91 1.65
C VAL A 207 14.40 -7.45 1.65
N THR A 208 14.15 -6.21 2.05
CA THR A 208 12.77 -5.73 2.20
C THR A 208 12.08 -5.41 0.89
N ARG A 209 12.80 -4.88 -0.10
CA ARG A 209 12.18 -4.51 -1.40
C ARG A 209 11.83 -5.74 -2.21
N TYR A 210 12.75 -6.68 -2.39
CA TYR A 210 12.49 -7.85 -3.24
C TYR A 210 11.50 -8.81 -2.60
N VAL A 211 11.69 -9.15 -1.33
CA VAL A 211 10.73 -9.99 -0.58
C VAL A 211 9.39 -9.29 -0.43
N GLY A 212 9.40 -7.99 -0.15
CA GLY A 212 8.19 -7.17 -0.02
C GLY A 212 7.34 -7.16 -1.29
N LEU A 213 7.96 -7.14 -2.49
CA LEU A 213 7.24 -7.24 -3.76
C LEU A 213 6.51 -8.59 -3.90
N VAL A 214 7.18 -9.69 -3.55
CA VAL A 214 6.57 -11.03 -3.60
C VAL A 214 5.39 -11.11 -2.63
N LEU A 215 5.59 -10.74 -1.38
CA LEU A 215 4.53 -10.76 -0.37
C LEU A 215 3.38 -9.80 -0.69
N ALA A 216 3.66 -8.63 -1.25
CA ALA A 216 2.63 -7.68 -1.69
C ALA A 216 1.79 -8.22 -2.85
N ALA A 217 2.42 -8.91 -3.82
CA ALA A 217 1.71 -9.58 -4.90
C ALA A 217 0.77 -10.67 -4.36
N MET A 218 1.28 -11.51 -3.44
CA MET A 218 0.48 -12.55 -2.77
C MET A 218 -0.66 -11.94 -1.94
N ALA A 219 -0.44 -10.84 -1.21
CA ALA A 219 -1.46 -10.16 -0.42
C ALA A 219 -2.66 -9.69 -1.24
N THR A 220 -2.44 -9.35 -2.49
CA THR A 220 -3.49 -8.82 -3.37
C THR A 220 -4.61 -9.84 -3.60
N GLU A 221 -4.28 -11.12 -3.62
CA GLU A 221 -5.23 -12.23 -3.75
C GLU A 221 -5.63 -12.83 -2.40
N TYR A 222 -4.66 -13.03 -1.52
CA TYR A 222 -4.85 -13.66 -0.22
C TYR A 222 -5.81 -12.90 0.69
N TYR A 223 -5.63 -11.61 0.85
CA TYR A 223 -6.43 -10.80 1.78
C TYR A 223 -7.93 -10.81 1.45
N PRO A 224 -8.40 -10.62 0.21
CA PRO A 224 -9.81 -10.71 -0.12
C PRO A 224 -10.41 -12.11 0.12
N ARG A 225 -9.64 -13.18 -0.17
CA ARG A 225 -10.09 -14.55 0.10
C ARG A 225 -10.26 -14.81 1.58
N LEU A 226 -9.27 -14.37 2.37
CA LEU A 226 -9.31 -14.53 3.83
C LEU A 226 -10.46 -13.73 4.46
N ALA A 227 -10.71 -12.51 3.99
CA ALA A 227 -11.79 -11.66 4.46
C ALA A 227 -13.18 -12.24 4.16
N ALA A 228 -13.34 -12.95 3.03
CA ALA A 228 -14.58 -13.60 2.63
C ALA A 228 -14.98 -14.76 3.58
N VAL A 229 -14.00 -15.43 4.19
CA VAL A 229 -14.22 -16.60 5.08
C VAL A 229 -13.88 -16.29 6.55
N SER A 230 -13.83 -15.04 6.92
CA SER A 230 -13.34 -14.58 8.23
C SER A 230 -14.18 -15.07 9.43
N GLU A 231 -15.43 -15.47 9.22
CA GLU A 231 -16.35 -15.96 10.25
C GLU A 231 -16.25 -17.48 10.46
N ASP A 232 -15.82 -18.23 9.45
CA ASP A 232 -15.63 -19.68 9.53
C ASP A 232 -14.19 -20.00 9.96
N LYS A 233 -14.02 -20.44 11.19
CA LYS A 233 -12.71 -20.72 11.79
C LYS A 233 -11.94 -21.84 11.10
N GLU A 234 -12.61 -22.87 10.63
CA GLU A 234 -11.96 -24.02 10.01
C GLU A 234 -11.45 -23.65 8.61
N THR A 235 -12.32 -23.05 7.80
CA THR A 235 -11.94 -22.57 6.46
C THR A 235 -10.87 -21.48 6.53
N LEU A 236 -10.96 -20.58 7.51
CA LEU A 236 -9.95 -19.55 7.76
C LEU A 236 -8.58 -20.17 8.07
N GLY A 237 -8.52 -21.13 9.01
CA GLY A 237 -7.30 -21.85 9.38
C GLY A 237 -6.66 -22.55 8.17
N ASN A 238 -7.47 -23.26 7.39
CA ASN A 238 -7.02 -23.93 6.16
C ASN A 238 -6.47 -22.95 5.12
N GLN A 239 -7.09 -21.78 4.93
CA GLN A 239 -6.60 -20.73 4.03
C GLN A 239 -5.27 -20.16 4.50
N VAL A 240 -5.09 -19.93 5.80
CA VAL A 240 -3.83 -19.44 6.38
C VAL A 240 -2.72 -20.47 6.18
N SER A 241 -2.96 -21.74 6.49
CA SER A 241 -1.98 -22.81 6.33
C SER A 241 -1.53 -22.96 4.87
N ARG A 242 -2.46 -22.98 3.92
CA ARG A 242 -2.16 -23.01 2.48
C ARG A 242 -1.35 -21.79 2.03
N GLN A 243 -1.65 -20.62 2.59
CA GLN A 243 -0.91 -19.41 2.23
C GLN A 243 0.51 -19.43 2.78
N ILE A 244 0.72 -19.90 4.01
CA ILE A 244 2.04 -20.09 4.60
C ILE A 244 2.85 -21.10 3.77
N GLU A 245 2.25 -22.23 3.43
CA GLU A 245 2.87 -23.25 2.59
C GLU A 245 3.29 -22.67 1.23
N ALA A 246 2.38 -21.98 0.54
CA ALA A 246 2.67 -21.34 -0.75
C ALA A 246 3.77 -20.28 -0.63
N ALA A 247 3.77 -19.47 0.44
CA ALA A 247 4.79 -18.47 0.67
C ALA A 247 6.17 -19.11 0.94
N LEU A 248 6.22 -20.16 1.74
CA LEU A 248 7.47 -20.87 2.03
C LEU A 248 8.00 -21.60 0.79
N LEU A 249 7.13 -22.28 0.03
CA LEU A 249 7.52 -22.95 -1.22
C LEU A 249 8.08 -21.98 -2.27
N LEU A 250 7.56 -20.75 -2.31
CA LEU A 250 8.05 -19.71 -3.22
C LEU A 250 9.33 -19.05 -2.69
N LEU A 251 9.35 -18.69 -1.41
CA LEU A 251 10.45 -17.91 -0.84
C LEU A 251 11.68 -18.76 -0.50
N ALA A 252 11.52 -20.02 -0.11
CA ALA A 252 12.68 -20.86 0.23
C ALA A 252 13.66 -21.04 -0.94
N PRO A 253 13.24 -21.35 -2.17
CA PRO A 253 14.16 -21.39 -3.32
C PRO A 253 14.79 -20.02 -3.60
N ILE A 254 14.00 -18.94 -3.51
CA ILE A 254 14.50 -17.57 -3.71
C ILE A 254 15.57 -17.23 -2.69
N VAL A 255 15.30 -17.49 -1.40
CA VAL A 255 16.25 -17.27 -0.31
C VAL A 255 17.52 -18.11 -0.52
N SER A 256 17.38 -19.38 -0.87
CA SER A 256 18.52 -20.26 -1.16
C SER A 256 19.36 -19.73 -2.32
N LEU A 257 18.71 -19.29 -3.40
CA LEU A 257 19.40 -18.71 -4.55
C LEU A 257 20.12 -17.41 -4.19
N PHE A 258 19.48 -16.55 -3.40
CA PHE A 258 20.10 -15.31 -2.92
C PHE A 258 21.31 -15.59 -2.01
N LEU A 259 21.24 -16.59 -1.14
CA LEU A 259 22.37 -17.00 -0.29
C LEU A 259 23.53 -17.54 -1.11
N LEU A 260 23.26 -18.30 -2.17
CA LEU A 260 24.30 -18.81 -3.07
C LEU A 260 24.94 -17.72 -3.92
N LEU A 261 24.16 -16.73 -4.33
CA LEU A 261 24.59 -15.67 -5.25
C LEU A 261 24.82 -14.32 -4.55
N GLN A 262 24.83 -14.27 -3.20
CA GLN A 262 24.86 -13.01 -2.44
C GLN A 262 26.03 -12.11 -2.83
N GLU A 263 27.23 -12.66 -3.00
CA GLU A 263 28.40 -11.90 -3.44
C GLU A 263 28.19 -11.26 -4.82
N TRP A 264 27.61 -12.01 -5.77
CA TRP A 264 27.30 -11.50 -7.10
C TRP A 264 26.19 -10.44 -7.07
N VAL A 265 25.18 -10.64 -6.25
CA VAL A 265 24.08 -9.68 -6.08
C VAL A 265 24.61 -8.38 -5.47
N ILE A 266 25.45 -8.47 -4.45
CA ILE A 266 26.05 -7.30 -3.82
C ILE A 266 26.95 -6.55 -4.82
N ARG A 267 27.84 -7.23 -5.53
CA ARG A 267 28.71 -6.62 -6.54
C ARG A 267 27.95 -6.02 -7.73
N LEU A 268 26.79 -6.58 -8.10
CA LEU A 268 25.96 -6.07 -9.19
C LEU A 268 25.22 -4.80 -8.80
N LEU A 269 24.73 -4.73 -7.56
CA LEU A 269 23.89 -3.63 -7.08
C LEU A 269 24.68 -2.51 -6.42
N TYR A 270 25.85 -2.84 -5.85
CA TYR A 270 26.71 -1.93 -5.09
C TYR A 270 28.18 -2.12 -5.49
N THR A 271 29.05 -1.32 -4.90
CA THR A 271 30.51 -1.44 -5.05
C THR A 271 31.06 -2.57 -4.18
N SER A 272 32.32 -2.98 -4.44
CA SER A 272 33.00 -4.03 -3.67
C SER A 272 33.15 -3.71 -2.17
N GLU A 273 33.08 -2.44 -1.78
CA GLU A 273 33.12 -2.02 -0.38
C GLU A 273 31.93 -2.55 0.43
N PHE A 274 30.81 -2.83 -0.22
CA PHE A 274 29.58 -3.35 0.40
C PHE A 274 29.64 -4.87 0.66
N LEU A 275 30.72 -5.57 0.34
CA LEU A 275 30.85 -7.01 0.63
C LEU A 275 30.81 -7.31 2.15
N CYS A 276 31.17 -6.33 2.98
CA CYS A 276 31.07 -6.46 4.44
C CYS A 276 29.64 -6.73 4.96
N ILE A 277 28.59 -6.48 4.13
CA ILE A 277 27.20 -6.77 4.52
C ILE A 277 26.80 -8.25 4.33
N GLU A 278 27.67 -9.10 3.80
CA GLU A 278 27.35 -10.48 3.42
C GLU A 278 26.85 -11.31 4.62
N GLU A 279 27.47 -11.18 5.77
CA GLU A 279 27.05 -11.88 6.99
C GLU A 279 25.68 -11.41 7.47
N PHE A 280 25.47 -10.08 7.53
CA PHE A 280 24.17 -9.50 7.86
C PHE A 280 23.08 -9.96 6.86
N PHE A 281 23.42 -9.97 5.58
CA PHE A 281 22.51 -10.35 4.51
C PHE A 281 22.07 -11.81 4.65
N SER A 282 23.00 -12.71 5.00
CA SER A 282 22.70 -14.12 5.23
C SER A 282 21.69 -14.33 6.36
N TRP A 283 21.87 -13.69 7.51
CA TRP A 283 20.95 -13.77 8.64
C TRP A 283 19.59 -13.12 8.32
N ALA A 284 19.61 -11.98 7.64
CA ALA A 284 18.39 -11.29 7.23
C ALA A 284 17.55 -12.14 6.25
N MET A 285 18.19 -12.86 5.32
CA MET A 285 17.51 -13.75 4.39
C MET A 285 16.88 -14.96 5.09
N VAL A 286 17.54 -15.57 6.06
CA VAL A 286 16.93 -16.62 6.90
C VAL A 286 15.70 -16.07 7.65
N GLY A 287 15.81 -14.84 8.18
CA GLY A 287 14.70 -14.14 8.85
C GLY A 287 13.46 -13.93 7.97
N VAL A 288 13.64 -13.86 6.65
CA VAL A 288 12.52 -13.72 5.69
C VAL A 288 11.52 -14.87 5.78
N LEU A 289 11.99 -16.11 6.00
CA LEU A 289 11.10 -17.27 6.09
C LEU A 289 10.17 -17.13 7.31
N PHE A 290 10.71 -16.73 8.46
CA PHE A 290 9.89 -16.46 9.65
C PHE A 290 8.96 -15.27 9.45
N LYS A 291 9.44 -14.21 8.81
CA LYS A 291 8.64 -13.04 8.45
C LYS A 291 7.47 -13.39 7.55
N SER A 292 7.63 -14.32 6.62
CA SER A 292 6.54 -14.75 5.72
C SER A 292 5.40 -15.45 6.46
N VAL A 293 5.72 -16.25 7.48
CA VAL A 293 4.73 -16.89 8.36
C VAL A 293 3.98 -15.83 9.17
N SER A 294 4.72 -14.95 9.86
CA SER A 294 4.14 -13.86 10.64
C SER A 294 3.27 -12.92 9.78
N TRP A 295 3.70 -12.64 8.55
CA TRP A 295 2.96 -11.85 7.58
C TRP A 295 1.60 -12.48 7.24
N ALA A 296 1.56 -13.77 6.95
CA ALA A 296 0.32 -14.47 6.64
C ALA A 296 -0.66 -14.46 7.83
N MET A 297 -0.15 -14.67 9.05
CA MET A 297 -0.94 -14.62 10.29
C MET A 297 -1.47 -13.22 10.59
N GLY A 298 -0.71 -12.17 10.31
CA GLY A 298 -1.12 -10.77 10.53
C GLY A 298 -2.39 -10.39 9.75
N PHE A 299 -2.61 -10.98 8.57
CA PHE A 299 -3.84 -10.74 7.80
C PHE A 299 -5.10 -11.32 8.43
N VAL A 300 -4.99 -12.29 9.34
CA VAL A 300 -6.16 -12.83 10.09
C VAL A 300 -6.81 -11.73 10.93
N LEU A 301 -6.01 -10.93 11.61
CA LEU A 301 -6.50 -9.82 12.44
C LEU A 301 -7.23 -8.77 11.60
N LEU A 302 -6.68 -8.47 10.44
CA LEU A 302 -7.29 -7.55 9.48
C LEU A 302 -8.59 -8.11 8.89
N ALA A 303 -8.62 -9.39 8.54
CA ALA A 303 -9.79 -10.05 8.00
C ALA A 303 -10.95 -10.08 9.00
N LYS A 304 -10.65 -10.31 10.29
CA LYS A 304 -11.64 -10.25 11.38
C LYS A 304 -12.07 -8.81 11.69
N GLY A 305 -11.29 -7.80 11.29
CA GLY A 305 -11.58 -6.40 11.57
C GLY A 305 -11.28 -5.97 13.00
N ASP A 306 -10.49 -6.75 13.73
CA ASP A 306 -10.05 -6.40 15.09
C ASP A 306 -8.84 -5.45 15.04
N GLY A 307 -9.14 -4.17 14.82
CA GLY A 307 -8.12 -3.12 14.75
C GLY A 307 -7.37 -2.90 16.05
N LYS A 308 -7.99 -3.19 17.20
CA LYS A 308 -7.32 -3.04 18.50
C LYS A 308 -6.22 -4.10 18.67
N LEU A 309 -6.57 -5.36 18.38
CA LEU A 309 -5.61 -6.47 18.46
C LEU A 309 -4.48 -6.29 17.44
N TYR A 310 -4.81 -5.80 16.23
CA TYR A 310 -3.83 -5.48 15.19
C TYR A 310 -2.84 -4.37 15.60
N LEU A 311 -3.25 -3.44 16.46
CA LEU A 311 -2.37 -2.36 16.94
C LEU A 311 -1.39 -2.85 18.03
N ILE A 312 -1.74 -3.91 18.76
CA ILE A 312 -0.96 -4.43 19.89
C ILE A 312 0.06 -5.49 19.42
N THR A 313 -0.22 -6.13 18.29
CA THR A 313 0.66 -7.16 17.69
C THR A 313 1.57 -6.58 16.62
#